data_51ecb59d449af21b97a7d31aee9836d4
#
_entry.id   51ecb59d449af21b97a7d31aee9836d4
#
_cell.length_a   1.000
_cell.length_b   1.000
_cell.length_c   1.000
_cell.angle_alpha   90.00
_cell.angle_beta   90.00
_cell.angle_gamma   90.00
#
_symmetry.space_group_name_H-M   'P 1'
#
loop_
_entity.id
_entity.type
_entity.pdbx_description
1 polymer ?
#
loop_
_entity_poly.entity_id
_entity_poly.type
_entity_poly.pdbx_seq_one_letter_code
_entity_poly.pdbx_strand_id
1 'polypeptide(L)'
;IAKMKSQAAAGQRGLRLVGIASVAGIRGLPGAEAYSASKAAVISYCESLRVALRRHAIQVVTLAPGYIDTPMTQVNTYPMPFLMPANKFAMSAVKKITAGSSYAVIPWQMRGVSWLLRLLPNSLYDLIFARAPYKAAMNELVQEAKHSAKQSNQ
;
A
#
# COMPACT_ATOMS: atom_id res chain seq x y z
N ILE A 1 -5.63 11.00 16.38
CA ILE A 1 -4.49 11.94 16.55
C ILE A 1 -4.68 12.76 17.83
N ALA A 2 -5.85 13.37 18.08
CA ALA A 2 -6.10 14.18 19.29
C ALA A 2 -5.77 13.41 20.57
N LYS A 3 -6.29 12.18 20.73
CA LYS A 3 -6.00 11.32 21.88
C LYS A 3 -4.48 11.06 22.04
N MET A 4 -3.74 10.80 20.98
CA MET A 4 -2.28 10.60 21.05
C MET A 4 -1.55 11.86 21.50
N LYS A 5 -1.98 13.03 21.04
CA LYS A 5 -1.41 14.31 21.51
C LYS A 5 -1.65 14.53 22.99
N SER A 6 -2.86 14.21 23.48
CA SER A 6 -3.19 14.28 24.91
C SER A 6 -2.35 13.30 25.73
N GLN A 7 -2.18 12.06 25.25
CA GLN A 7 -1.32 11.06 25.90
C GLN A 7 0.15 11.51 25.95
N ALA A 8 0.65 12.08 24.86
CA ALA A 8 2.02 12.62 24.79
C ALA A 8 2.21 13.80 25.79
N ALA A 9 1.23 14.70 25.88
CA ALA A 9 1.23 15.81 26.84
C ALA A 9 1.18 15.31 28.31
N ALA A 10 0.50 14.20 28.55
CA ALA A 10 0.49 13.52 29.85
C ALA A 10 1.78 12.70 30.14
N GLY A 11 2.82 12.86 29.31
CA GLY A 11 4.12 12.21 29.54
C GLY A 11 4.29 10.83 28.94
N GLN A 12 3.27 10.27 28.27
CA GLN A 12 3.41 8.95 27.60
C GLN A 12 4.44 9.03 26.49
N ARG A 13 5.36 8.07 26.44
CA ARG A 13 6.45 7.98 25.44
C ARG A 13 6.24 6.78 24.52
N GLY A 14 6.99 6.76 23.40
CA GLY A 14 6.96 5.66 22.43
C GLY A 14 5.68 5.55 21.61
N LEU A 15 4.89 6.62 21.54
CA LEU A 15 3.67 6.67 20.74
C LEU A 15 4.01 6.59 19.25
N ARG A 16 3.35 5.67 18.54
CA ARG A 16 3.55 5.45 17.11
C ARG A 16 2.22 5.42 16.35
N LEU A 17 2.13 6.22 15.29
CA LEU A 17 1.05 6.14 14.30
C LEU A 17 1.59 5.37 13.10
N VAL A 18 0.91 4.32 12.69
CA VAL A 18 1.34 3.48 11.57
C VAL A 18 0.35 3.60 10.43
N GLY A 19 0.83 4.02 9.26
CA GLY A 19 0.07 4.01 8.02
C GLY A 19 0.46 2.81 7.15
N ILE A 20 -0.52 2.02 6.73
CA ILE A 20 -0.31 0.90 5.80
C ILE A 20 -0.67 1.36 4.39
N ALA A 21 0.36 1.70 3.63
CA ALA A 21 0.26 2.06 2.22
C ALA A 21 0.36 0.83 1.29
N SER A 22 1.07 0.95 0.20
CA SER A 22 1.48 -0.12 -0.73
C SER A 22 2.58 0.40 -1.66
N VAL A 23 3.35 -0.48 -2.25
CA VAL A 23 4.23 -0.13 -3.38
C VAL A 23 3.44 0.44 -4.56
N ALA A 24 2.18 0.02 -4.73
CA ALA A 24 1.26 0.58 -5.73
C ALA A 24 0.91 2.06 -5.49
N GLY A 25 1.15 2.60 -4.29
CA GLY A 25 0.97 4.02 -3.99
C GLY A 25 2.16 4.90 -4.40
N ILE A 26 3.27 4.30 -4.84
CA ILE A 26 4.48 5.04 -5.25
C ILE A 26 4.31 5.55 -6.68
N ARG A 27 3.65 4.78 -7.53
CA ARG A 27 3.24 5.15 -8.88
C ARG A 27 1.92 4.44 -9.23
N GLY A 28 1.05 5.09 -10.01
CA GLY A 28 -0.21 4.50 -10.48
C GLY A 28 0.07 3.24 -11.30
N LEU A 29 -0.63 2.16 -11.03
CA LEU A 29 -0.51 0.90 -11.77
C LEU A 29 -1.77 0.69 -12.60
N PRO A 30 -1.63 0.34 -13.90
CA PRO A 30 -2.78 0.02 -14.77
C PRO A 30 -3.63 -1.10 -14.17
N GLY A 31 -4.95 -0.96 -14.23
CA GLY A 31 -5.90 -1.89 -13.63
C GLY A 31 -6.03 -1.82 -12.10
N ALA A 32 -5.35 -0.85 -11.48
CA ALA A 32 -5.39 -0.62 -10.03
C ALA A 32 -5.46 0.88 -9.69
N GLU A 33 -6.09 1.68 -10.55
CA GLU A 33 -6.07 3.15 -10.52
C GLU A 33 -6.57 3.69 -9.17
N ALA A 34 -7.78 3.33 -8.77
CA ALA A 34 -8.36 3.78 -7.51
C ALA A 34 -7.58 3.27 -6.29
N TYR A 35 -7.11 2.02 -6.34
CA TYR A 35 -6.26 1.46 -5.30
C TYR A 35 -4.95 2.23 -5.18
N SER A 36 -4.26 2.45 -6.30
CA SER A 36 -3.00 3.20 -6.35
C SER A 36 -3.18 4.62 -5.81
N ALA A 37 -4.23 5.31 -6.24
CA ALA A 37 -4.58 6.65 -5.74
C ALA A 37 -4.82 6.66 -4.22
N SER A 38 -5.58 5.69 -3.70
CA SER A 38 -5.85 5.56 -2.27
C SER A 38 -4.56 5.33 -1.46
N LYS A 39 -3.63 4.52 -1.97
CA LYS A 39 -2.36 4.22 -1.30
C LYS A 39 -1.35 5.36 -1.42
N ALA A 40 -1.37 6.12 -2.51
CA ALA A 40 -0.62 7.37 -2.63
C ALA A 40 -1.09 8.42 -1.61
N ALA A 41 -2.40 8.54 -1.42
CA ALA A 41 -2.97 9.42 -0.39
C ALA A 41 -2.49 9.05 1.03
N VAL A 42 -2.42 7.75 1.37
CA VAL A 42 -1.86 7.30 2.66
C VAL A 42 -0.39 7.69 2.81
N ILE A 43 0.43 7.55 1.76
CA ILE A 43 1.84 7.93 1.79
C ILE A 43 1.95 9.44 2.08
N SER A 44 1.31 10.27 1.28
CA SER A 44 1.35 11.73 1.42
C SER A 44 0.82 12.20 2.77
N TYR A 45 -0.28 11.61 3.25
CA TYR A 45 -0.86 11.93 4.55
C TYR A 45 0.11 11.61 5.70
N CYS A 46 0.74 10.43 5.67
CA CYS A 46 1.72 10.04 6.68
C CYS A 46 2.97 10.92 6.64
N GLU A 47 3.43 11.35 5.47
CA GLU A 47 4.55 12.30 5.33
C GLU A 47 4.22 13.62 6.01
N SER A 48 3.06 14.19 5.75
CA SER A 48 2.59 15.42 6.38
C SER A 48 2.47 15.28 7.89
N LEU A 49 1.87 14.17 8.36
CA LEU A 49 1.72 13.89 9.79
C LEU A 49 3.07 13.69 10.48
N ARG A 50 4.04 13.10 9.83
CA ARG A 50 5.37 12.88 10.39
C ARG A 50 6.03 14.20 10.79
N VAL A 51 5.91 15.21 9.96
CA VAL A 51 6.40 16.57 10.28
C VAL A 51 5.57 17.21 11.39
N ALA A 52 4.25 17.18 11.24
CA ALA A 52 3.32 17.83 12.18
C ALA A 52 3.35 17.26 13.61
N LEU A 53 3.60 15.94 13.74
CA LEU A 53 3.58 15.24 15.03
C LEU A 53 4.95 15.16 15.71
N ARG A 54 6.02 15.54 15.02
CA ARG A 54 7.38 15.51 15.58
C ARG A 54 7.48 16.33 16.89
N ARG A 55 6.86 17.50 16.95
CA ARG A 55 6.83 18.36 18.14
C ARG A 55 6.10 17.75 19.35
N HIS A 56 5.29 16.70 19.12
CA HIS A 56 4.58 15.97 20.16
C HIS A 56 5.28 14.67 20.54
N ALA A 57 6.49 14.41 20.05
CA ALA A 57 7.23 13.15 20.22
C ALA A 57 6.43 11.89 19.81
N ILE A 58 5.51 12.06 18.83
CA ILE A 58 4.75 10.96 18.21
C ILE A 58 5.46 10.57 16.91
N GLN A 59 5.88 9.32 16.82
CA GLN A 59 6.49 8.79 15.59
C GLN A 59 5.43 8.40 14.57
N VAL A 60 5.65 8.72 13.31
CA VAL A 60 4.80 8.25 12.21
C VAL A 60 5.62 7.28 11.35
N VAL A 61 5.10 6.09 11.19
CA VAL A 61 5.72 4.99 10.43
C VAL A 61 4.83 4.69 9.22
N THR A 62 5.38 4.79 8.02
CA THR A 62 4.67 4.40 6.80
C THR A 62 5.23 3.07 6.31
N LEU A 63 4.38 2.05 6.23
CA LEU A 63 4.72 0.77 5.64
C LEU A 63 4.15 0.68 4.23
N ALA A 64 4.98 0.32 3.26
CA ALA A 64 4.58 0.08 1.88
C ALA A 64 4.80 -1.41 1.52
N PRO A 65 3.81 -2.28 1.78
CA PRO A 65 3.88 -3.68 1.38
C PRO A 65 3.97 -3.83 -0.14
N GLY A 66 4.76 -4.84 -0.57
CA GLY A 66 4.65 -5.42 -1.91
C GLY A 66 3.53 -6.46 -1.94
N TYR A 67 3.76 -7.58 -2.64
CA TYR A 67 2.81 -8.68 -2.69
C TYR A 67 2.91 -9.52 -1.42
N ILE A 68 1.80 -9.62 -0.69
CA ILE A 68 1.68 -10.43 0.53
C ILE A 68 0.64 -11.51 0.26
N ASP A 69 0.98 -12.77 0.57
CA ASP A 69 0.09 -13.89 0.42
C ASP A 69 -1.08 -13.79 1.40
N THR A 70 -2.23 -13.45 0.86
CA THR A 70 -3.50 -13.24 1.56
C THR A 70 -4.65 -13.62 0.64
N PRO A 71 -5.87 -13.87 1.17
CA PRO A 71 -7.03 -14.10 0.32
C PRO A 71 -7.25 -13.02 -0.76
N MET A 72 -6.90 -11.77 -0.47
CA MET A 72 -7.00 -10.66 -1.43
C MET A 72 -6.06 -10.81 -2.63
N THR A 73 -4.89 -11.42 -2.45
CA THR A 73 -3.88 -11.58 -3.50
C THR A 73 -3.97 -12.92 -4.22
N GLN A 74 -4.58 -13.92 -3.59
CA GLN A 74 -4.74 -15.26 -4.18
C GLN A 74 -5.64 -15.29 -5.41
N VAL A 75 -6.52 -14.30 -5.56
CA VAL A 75 -7.37 -14.12 -6.76
C VAL A 75 -6.63 -13.50 -7.95
N ASN A 76 -5.39 -13.06 -7.78
CA ASN A 76 -4.62 -12.46 -8.86
C ASN A 76 -4.06 -13.52 -9.80
N THR A 77 -4.27 -13.35 -11.10
CA THR A 77 -3.81 -14.27 -12.16
C THR A 77 -2.47 -13.85 -12.79
N TYR A 78 -1.89 -12.74 -12.36
CA TYR A 78 -0.63 -12.20 -12.89
C TYR A 78 0.56 -12.51 -11.96
N PRO A 79 1.80 -12.49 -12.48
CA PRO A 79 2.99 -12.72 -11.68
C PRO A 79 3.11 -11.72 -10.53
N MET A 80 3.37 -12.24 -9.33
CA MET A 80 3.59 -11.44 -8.11
C MET A 80 5.03 -11.62 -7.63
N PRO A 81 5.97 -10.82 -8.16
CA PRO A 81 7.37 -10.95 -7.77
C PRO A 81 7.55 -10.67 -6.29
N PHE A 82 8.42 -11.47 -5.64
CA PHE A 82 8.72 -11.36 -4.22
C PHE A 82 7.49 -11.54 -3.30
N LEU A 83 6.53 -12.37 -3.71
CA LEU A 83 5.39 -12.73 -2.87
C LEU A 83 5.87 -13.21 -1.50
N MET A 84 5.34 -12.63 -0.43
CA MET A 84 5.77 -12.88 0.93
C MET A 84 4.62 -13.44 1.78
N PRO A 85 4.85 -14.52 2.57
CA PRO A 85 3.85 -14.99 3.51
C PRO A 85 3.46 -13.91 4.54
N ALA A 86 2.17 -13.87 4.91
CA ALA A 86 1.63 -12.83 5.80
C ALA A 86 2.32 -12.79 7.17
N ASN A 87 2.69 -13.93 7.74
CA ASN A 87 3.41 -14.00 9.01
C ASN A 87 4.81 -13.39 8.93
N LYS A 88 5.55 -13.62 7.84
CA LYS A 88 6.87 -13.01 7.61
C LYS A 88 6.75 -11.50 7.42
N PHE A 89 5.71 -11.05 6.71
CA PHE A 89 5.40 -9.63 6.60
C PHE A 89 5.14 -9.03 7.98
N ALA A 90 4.28 -9.64 8.79
CA ALA A 90 3.93 -9.14 10.13
C ALA A 90 5.16 -8.99 11.03
N MET A 91 6.04 -9.98 11.09
CA MET A 91 7.29 -9.91 11.85
C MET A 91 8.19 -8.76 11.37
N SER A 92 8.34 -8.61 10.05
CA SER A 92 9.13 -7.54 9.46
C SER A 92 8.53 -6.16 9.74
N ALA A 93 7.20 -6.04 9.66
CA ALA A 93 6.47 -4.82 9.96
C ALA A 93 6.65 -4.40 11.42
N VAL A 94 6.45 -5.31 12.36
CA VAL A 94 6.68 -5.06 13.80
C VAL A 94 8.11 -4.58 14.04
N LYS A 95 9.12 -5.26 13.46
CA LYS A 95 10.53 -4.85 13.57
C LYS A 95 10.76 -3.42 13.07
N LYS A 96 10.13 -3.02 11.95
CA LYS A 96 10.24 -1.65 11.41
C LYS A 96 9.50 -0.62 12.27
N ILE A 97 8.34 -0.98 12.80
CA ILE A 97 7.56 -0.14 13.69
C ILE A 97 8.33 0.10 15.00
N THR A 98 8.86 -0.95 15.63
CA THR A 98 9.61 -0.84 16.89
C THR A 98 10.92 -0.07 16.72
N ALA A 99 11.57 -0.20 15.57
CA ALA A 99 12.76 0.58 15.23
C ALA A 99 12.47 2.06 14.91
N GLY A 100 11.18 2.47 14.83
CA GLY A 100 10.81 3.84 14.51
C GLY A 100 11.12 4.27 13.07
N SER A 101 11.16 3.30 12.13
CA SER A 101 11.43 3.60 10.71
C SER A 101 10.36 4.53 10.14
N SER A 102 10.74 5.69 9.62
CA SER A 102 9.78 6.66 9.06
C SER A 102 9.05 6.14 7.81
N TYR A 103 9.75 5.35 6.99
CA TYR A 103 9.21 4.72 5.79
C TYR A 103 9.88 3.37 5.54
N ALA A 104 9.11 2.32 5.28
CA ALA A 104 9.65 1.00 4.99
C ALA A 104 8.88 0.28 3.89
N VAL A 105 9.60 -0.17 2.86
CA VAL A 105 9.08 -1.08 1.84
C VAL A 105 9.38 -2.51 2.28
N ILE A 106 8.38 -3.39 2.26
CA ILE A 106 8.49 -4.79 2.68
C ILE A 106 7.83 -5.68 1.61
N PRO A 107 8.54 -6.65 1.02
CA PRO A 107 9.95 -7.01 1.25
C PRO A 107 10.95 -5.98 0.69
N TRP A 108 12.17 -6.01 1.19
CA TRP A 108 13.18 -5.00 0.85
C TRP A 108 13.53 -4.95 -0.64
N GLN A 109 13.41 -6.08 -1.36
CA GLN A 109 13.63 -6.16 -2.81
C GLN A 109 12.70 -5.22 -3.58
N MET A 110 11.46 -5.08 -3.11
CA MET A 110 10.48 -4.17 -3.70
C MET A 110 10.88 -2.69 -3.56
N ARG A 111 11.82 -2.38 -2.68
CA ARG A 111 12.35 -1.01 -2.54
C ARG A 111 13.08 -0.56 -3.83
N GLY A 112 13.88 -1.45 -4.42
CA GLY A 112 14.56 -1.15 -5.69
C GLY A 112 13.55 -0.97 -6.84
N VAL A 113 12.56 -1.86 -6.92
CA VAL A 113 11.46 -1.76 -7.90
C VAL A 113 10.70 -0.45 -7.73
N SER A 114 10.37 -0.07 -6.51
CA SER A 114 9.65 1.16 -6.20
C SER A 114 10.43 2.40 -6.61
N TRP A 115 11.73 2.42 -6.35
CA TRP A 115 12.61 3.51 -6.72
C TRP A 115 12.73 3.64 -8.25
N LEU A 116 12.92 2.51 -8.94
CA LEU A 116 12.93 2.48 -10.40
C LEU A 116 11.62 3.00 -10.99
N LEU A 117 10.48 2.51 -10.51
CA LEU A 117 9.16 2.98 -10.95
C LEU A 117 8.99 4.49 -10.78
N ARG A 118 9.46 5.04 -9.66
CA ARG A 118 9.36 6.48 -9.37
C ARG A 118 10.19 7.33 -10.32
N LEU A 119 11.36 6.85 -10.74
CA LEU A 119 12.30 7.59 -11.59
C LEU A 119 11.98 7.47 -13.08
N LEU A 120 11.23 6.46 -13.52
CA LEU A 120 10.89 6.28 -14.92
C LEU A 120 10.16 7.52 -15.48
N PRO A 121 10.64 8.14 -16.59
CA PRO A 121 9.85 9.12 -17.32
C PRO A 121 8.51 8.53 -17.78
N ASN A 122 7.49 9.37 -17.91
CA ASN A 122 6.15 8.90 -18.29
C ASN A 122 6.15 8.14 -19.61
N SER A 123 6.86 8.64 -20.63
CA SER A 123 6.96 7.99 -21.94
C SER A 123 7.50 6.57 -21.88
N LEU A 124 8.52 6.33 -21.03
CA LEU A 124 9.09 5.00 -20.85
C LEU A 124 8.18 4.11 -19.99
N TYR A 125 7.55 4.69 -18.96
CA TYR A 125 6.56 4.00 -18.15
C TYR A 125 5.40 3.51 -19.02
N ASP A 126 4.83 4.39 -19.83
CA ASP A 126 3.71 4.10 -20.72
C ASP A 126 4.06 2.99 -21.71
N LEU A 127 5.27 3.03 -22.31
CA LEU A 127 5.75 2.00 -23.23
C LEU A 127 5.83 0.62 -22.53
N ILE A 128 6.38 0.57 -21.31
CA ILE A 128 6.54 -0.69 -20.55
C ILE A 128 5.18 -1.25 -20.14
N PHE A 129 4.26 -0.39 -19.69
CA PHE A 129 2.99 -0.79 -19.12
C PHE A 129 1.82 -0.78 -20.11
N ALA A 130 2.02 -0.31 -21.37
CA ALA A 130 0.98 -0.32 -22.41
C ALA A 130 0.38 -1.71 -22.66
N ARG A 131 1.17 -2.78 -22.42
CA ARG A 131 0.75 -4.18 -22.57
C ARG A 131 0.56 -4.90 -21.22
N ALA A 132 0.53 -4.17 -20.12
CA ALA A 132 0.30 -4.79 -18.81
C ALA A 132 -1.08 -5.46 -18.78
N PRO A 133 -1.17 -6.69 -18.25
CA PRO A 133 -2.46 -7.35 -18.13
C PRO A 133 -3.38 -6.51 -17.24
N TYR A 134 -4.48 -6.05 -17.80
CA TYR A 134 -5.54 -5.37 -17.06
C TYR A 134 -6.12 -6.36 -16.04
N LYS A 135 -6.46 -5.89 -14.85
CA LYS A 135 -7.27 -6.68 -13.92
C LYS A 135 -8.63 -6.96 -14.57
N ALA A 136 -8.75 -8.08 -15.26
CA ALA A 136 -10.00 -8.55 -15.85
C ALA A 136 -11.11 -8.73 -14.79
N ALA A 137 -10.73 -9.00 -13.55
CA ALA A 137 -11.61 -9.39 -12.47
C ALA A 137 -12.76 -8.42 -12.13
N MET A 138 -12.58 -7.11 -12.29
CA MET A 138 -13.69 -6.18 -11.96
C MET A 138 -14.77 -6.18 -13.06
N ASN A 139 -14.36 -6.27 -14.32
CA ASN A 139 -15.30 -6.33 -15.44
C ASN A 139 -16.02 -7.69 -15.49
N GLU A 140 -15.34 -8.78 -15.16
CA GLU A 140 -15.94 -10.12 -15.06
C GLU A 140 -16.93 -10.20 -13.91
N LEU A 141 -16.58 -9.71 -12.72
CA LEU A 141 -17.51 -9.65 -11.57
C LEU A 141 -18.75 -8.79 -11.85
N VAL A 142 -18.57 -7.69 -12.55
CA VAL A 142 -19.71 -6.84 -12.98
C VAL A 142 -20.56 -7.54 -14.03
N GLN A 143 -19.97 -8.30 -14.95
CA GLN A 143 -20.69 -9.08 -15.94
C GLN A 143 -21.42 -10.28 -15.31
N GLU A 144 -20.79 -10.99 -14.39
CA GLU A 144 -21.40 -12.09 -13.63
C GLU A 144 -22.55 -11.61 -12.77
N ALA A 145 -22.39 -10.46 -12.06
CA ALA A 145 -23.45 -9.85 -11.29
C ALA A 145 -24.65 -9.42 -12.17
N LYS A 146 -24.39 -8.89 -13.37
CA LYS A 146 -25.44 -8.56 -14.33
C LYS A 146 -26.13 -9.80 -14.91
N HIS A 147 -25.41 -10.87 -15.10
CA HIS A 147 -25.98 -12.14 -15.60
C HIS A 147 -26.85 -12.80 -14.54
N SER A 148 -26.39 -12.86 -13.30
CA SER A 148 -27.16 -13.38 -12.16
C SER A 148 -28.42 -12.57 -11.88
N ALA A 149 -28.35 -11.24 -11.95
CA ALA A 149 -29.52 -10.37 -11.80
C ALA A 149 -30.58 -10.54 -12.93
N LYS A 150 -30.15 -10.89 -14.15
CA LYS A 150 -31.05 -11.21 -15.25
C LYS A 150 -31.75 -12.57 -15.08
N GLN A 151 -31.09 -13.54 -14.48
CA GLN A 151 -31.68 -14.88 -14.23
C GLN A 151 -32.65 -14.89 -13.06
N SER A 152 -32.50 -13.99 -12.08
CA SER A 152 -33.44 -13.88 -10.94
C SER A 152 -34.71 -13.12 -11.26
N ASN A 153 -34.83 -12.50 -12.43
CA ASN A 153 -35.99 -11.75 -12.89
C ASN A 153 -36.81 -12.48 -13.99
N GLN A 154 -36.53 -13.77 -14.23
CA GLN A 154 -37.32 -14.67 -15.07
C GLN A 154 -37.98 -15.76 -14.21
#